data_7da7692035887e7cb824d43019659f24
#
_entry.id   7da7692035887e7cb824d43019659f24
#
_cell.length_a   1.000
_cell.length_b   1.000
_cell.length_c   1.000
_cell.angle_alpha   90.00
_cell.angle_beta   90.00
_cell.angle_gamma   90.00
#
_symmetry.space_group_name_H-M   'P 1'
#
loop_
_entity.id
_entity.type
_entity.pdbx_description
1 polymer ?
#
loop_
_entity_poly.entity_id
_entity_poly.type
_entity_poly.pdbx_seq_one_letter_code
_entity_poly.pdbx_strand_id
1 'polypeptide(L)'
;EKVAYKNYVFQKHQVTEALFDSSMVWYTREAQELSAIYDNLDKRFRREHSHTEKLIANRGDETNITTSYGDTVDIWREAGIYWMTEAPLMRRVSFEFKTDSNFHPKDAYLWNMDFHFFEDGEVVMGLNVVFENDSVMGEVKHVAQSGKQSIYLSTDSTYRMKSMNGFIYVPQDSVQDPHVLIRNISLTRYHRNEPDSLSMEATQK
;
A
#
# COMPACT_ATOMS: atom_id res chain seq x y z
N GLU A 1 -16.85 11.93 1.96
CA GLU A 1 -16.02 10.75 2.33
C GLU A 1 -16.87 9.69 3.04
N LYS A 2 -17.55 9.98 4.16
CA LYS A 2 -18.41 9.03 4.89
C LYS A 2 -19.58 8.49 4.06
N VAL A 3 -20.20 9.30 3.21
CA VAL A 3 -21.36 8.91 2.37
C VAL A 3 -20.93 7.94 1.28
N ALA A 4 -19.81 8.16 0.62
CA ALA A 4 -19.32 7.29 -0.44
C ALA A 4 -18.92 5.90 0.10
N TYR A 5 -18.26 5.86 1.26
CA TYR A 5 -17.93 4.59 1.91
C TYR A 5 -19.19 3.82 2.36
N LYS A 6 -20.19 4.53 2.91
CA LYS A 6 -21.48 3.95 3.28
C LYS A 6 -22.16 3.28 2.06
N ASN A 7 -22.22 4.00 0.93
CA ASN A 7 -22.82 3.49 -0.30
C ASN A 7 -22.08 2.27 -0.84
N TYR A 8 -20.73 2.27 -0.80
CA TYR A 8 -19.93 1.11 -1.18
C TYR A 8 -20.24 -0.12 -0.32
N VAL A 9 -20.31 0.05 1.01
CA VAL A 9 -20.66 -1.06 1.92
C VAL A 9 -22.06 -1.60 1.63
N PHE A 10 -23.04 -0.73 1.41
CA PHE A 10 -24.40 -1.13 1.08
C PHE A 10 -24.47 -1.90 -0.21
N GLN A 11 -23.80 -1.44 -1.24
CA GLN A 11 -23.76 -2.11 -2.53
C GLN A 11 -23.04 -3.48 -2.44
N LYS A 12 -21.92 -3.54 -1.73
CA LYS A 12 -21.16 -4.78 -1.51
C LYS A 12 -21.97 -5.86 -0.80
N HIS A 13 -22.81 -5.47 0.17
CA HIS A 13 -23.60 -6.37 0.97
C HIS A 13 -25.06 -6.47 0.50
N GLN A 14 -25.41 -5.84 -0.62
CA GLN A 14 -26.77 -5.80 -1.19
C GLN A 14 -27.82 -5.31 -0.16
N VAL A 15 -27.46 -4.35 0.66
CA VAL A 15 -28.31 -3.74 1.69
C VAL A 15 -28.77 -2.38 1.21
N THR A 16 -30.06 -2.10 1.30
CA THR A 16 -30.60 -0.76 1.04
C THR A 16 -30.48 0.12 2.28
N GLU A 17 -30.39 1.44 2.10
CA GLU A 17 -30.34 2.39 3.21
C GLU A 17 -31.57 2.24 4.13
N ALA A 18 -32.75 2.11 3.56
CA ALA A 18 -33.99 1.93 4.33
C ALA A 18 -33.98 0.64 5.18
N LEU A 19 -33.42 -0.44 4.66
CA LEU A 19 -33.27 -1.70 5.41
C LEU A 19 -32.25 -1.54 6.55
N PHE A 20 -31.14 -0.84 6.28
CA PHE A 20 -30.14 -0.56 7.30
C PHE A 20 -30.71 0.31 8.43
N ASP A 21 -31.42 1.39 8.11
CA ASP A 21 -32.01 2.29 9.09
C ASP A 21 -33.08 1.59 9.93
N SER A 22 -33.92 0.77 9.31
CA SER A 22 -34.92 -0.05 10.05
C SER A 22 -34.25 -1.04 10.99
N SER A 23 -33.17 -1.68 10.54
CA SER A 23 -32.38 -2.60 11.36
C SER A 23 -31.73 -1.87 12.54
N MET A 24 -31.18 -0.69 12.31
CA MET A 24 -30.60 0.13 13.39
C MET A 24 -31.65 0.52 14.44
N VAL A 25 -32.85 0.91 14.02
CA VAL A 25 -33.96 1.21 14.97
C VAL A 25 -34.32 -0.03 15.78
N TRP A 26 -34.35 -1.20 15.15
CA TRP A 26 -34.63 -2.45 15.85
C TRP A 26 -33.53 -2.80 16.87
N TYR A 27 -32.27 -2.78 16.45
CA TYR A 27 -31.15 -3.08 17.33
C TYR A 27 -30.98 -2.10 18.48
N THR A 28 -31.38 -0.82 18.34
CA THR A 28 -31.37 0.13 19.44
C THR A 28 -32.41 -0.20 20.53
N ARG A 29 -33.45 -0.95 20.19
CA ARG A 29 -34.44 -1.45 21.15
C ARG A 29 -34.01 -2.77 21.79
N GLU A 30 -33.28 -3.60 21.03
CA GLU A 30 -32.76 -4.90 21.47
C GLU A 30 -31.27 -4.74 21.90
N ALA A 31 -31.06 -4.10 23.04
CA ALA A 31 -29.74 -3.74 23.50
C ALA A 31 -28.81 -4.95 23.70
N GLN A 32 -29.32 -6.13 23.99
CA GLN A 32 -28.53 -7.35 24.17
C GLN A 32 -27.95 -7.82 22.83
N GLU A 33 -28.77 -7.79 21.76
CA GLU A 33 -28.31 -8.16 20.41
C GLU A 33 -27.27 -7.16 19.89
N LEU A 34 -27.49 -5.86 20.10
CA LEU A 34 -26.54 -4.82 19.74
C LEU A 34 -25.21 -5.00 20.48
N SER A 35 -25.27 -5.30 21.78
CA SER A 35 -24.06 -5.59 22.59
C SER A 35 -23.31 -6.80 22.03
N ALA A 36 -24.01 -7.87 21.68
CA ALA A 36 -23.39 -9.07 21.11
C ALA A 36 -22.69 -8.79 19.78
N ILE A 37 -23.25 -7.90 18.95
CA ILE A 37 -22.61 -7.47 17.71
C ILE A 37 -21.31 -6.70 18.00
N TYR A 38 -21.33 -5.75 18.93
CA TYR A 38 -20.15 -4.99 19.33
C TYR A 38 -19.08 -5.88 19.95
N ASP A 39 -19.46 -6.83 20.80
CA ASP A 39 -18.54 -7.82 21.40
C ASP A 39 -17.86 -8.69 20.32
N ASN A 40 -18.60 -9.09 19.30
CA ASN A 40 -18.05 -9.86 18.18
C ASN A 40 -17.11 -9.02 17.32
N LEU A 41 -17.45 -7.75 17.08
CA LEU A 41 -16.58 -6.80 16.37
C LEU A 41 -15.29 -6.56 17.17
N ASP A 42 -15.39 -6.30 18.48
CA ASP A 42 -14.24 -6.08 19.36
C ASP A 42 -13.31 -7.32 19.38
N LYS A 43 -13.87 -8.53 19.50
CA LYS A 43 -13.11 -9.78 19.42
C LYS A 43 -12.41 -9.93 18.08
N ARG A 44 -13.07 -9.55 16.98
CA ARG A 44 -12.49 -9.59 15.65
C ARG A 44 -11.36 -8.58 15.51
N PHE A 45 -11.58 -7.33 15.90
CA PHE A 45 -10.54 -6.29 15.87
C PHE A 45 -9.36 -6.63 16.76
N ARG A 46 -9.57 -7.18 17.96
CA ARG A 46 -8.48 -7.64 18.84
C ARG A 46 -7.69 -8.78 18.20
N ARG A 47 -8.32 -9.70 17.48
CA ARG A 47 -7.60 -10.76 16.75
C ARG A 47 -6.78 -10.18 15.61
N GLU A 48 -7.36 -9.29 14.82
CA GLU A 48 -6.67 -8.62 13.71
C GLU A 48 -5.53 -7.74 14.23
N HIS A 49 -5.76 -6.99 15.33
CA HIS A 49 -4.74 -6.20 15.99
C HIS A 49 -3.62 -7.07 16.56
N SER A 50 -3.95 -8.14 17.30
CA SER A 50 -2.95 -9.09 17.81
C SER A 50 -2.17 -9.80 16.69
N HIS A 51 -2.82 -10.07 15.56
CA HIS A 51 -2.12 -10.60 14.39
C HIS A 51 -1.16 -9.57 13.81
N THR A 52 -1.62 -8.34 13.67
CA THR A 52 -0.80 -7.20 13.20
C THR A 52 0.32 -6.88 14.19
N GLU A 53 0.04 -6.89 15.51
CA GLU A 53 1.05 -6.71 16.55
C GLU A 53 2.10 -7.83 16.54
N LYS A 54 1.71 -9.08 16.31
CA LYS A 54 2.66 -10.18 16.14
C LYS A 54 3.51 -10.02 14.86
N LEU A 55 2.91 -9.53 13.77
CA LEU A 55 3.65 -9.18 12.57
C LEU A 55 4.58 -7.98 12.80
N ILE A 56 4.14 -6.99 13.61
CA ILE A 56 4.95 -5.84 14.01
C ILE A 56 5.98 -6.25 15.08
N ALA A 57 5.65 -7.09 16.04
CA ALA A 57 6.59 -7.58 17.05
C ALA A 57 7.64 -8.52 16.46
N ASN A 58 7.29 -9.29 15.45
CA ASN A 58 8.28 -9.96 14.58
C ASN A 58 9.08 -8.97 13.72
N ARG A 59 8.59 -7.71 13.54
CA ARG A 59 9.31 -6.57 12.96
C ARG A 59 9.99 -5.70 14.01
N GLY A 60 9.61 -5.82 15.28
CA GLY A 60 9.96 -4.89 16.37
C GLY A 60 11.35 -5.04 16.97
N ASP A 61 12.16 -5.93 16.43
CA ASP A 61 13.61 -5.90 16.67
C ASP A 61 14.31 -5.14 15.53
N GLU A 62 13.84 -3.91 15.30
CA GLU A 62 14.39 -3.00 14.26
C GLU A 62 15.87 -2.62 14.51
N THR A 63 16.48 -3.06 15.59
CA THR A 63 17.90 -2.80 15.88
C THR A 63 18.84 -3.96 15.51
N ASN A 64 18.29 -5.14 15.12
CA ASN A 64 19.11 -6.31 14.79
C ASN A 64 18.54 -7.21 13.69
N ILE A 65 17.77 -6.66 12.76
CA ILE A 65 17.51 -7.40 11.52
C ILE A 65 18.79 -7.28 10.68
N THR A 66 19.73 -8.17 10.90
CA THR A 66 20.66 -8.58 9.86
C THR A 66 19.80 -9.14 8.75
N THR A 67 19.38 -8.27 7.84
CA THR A 67 18.63 -8.66 6.66
C THR A 67 19.54 -9.54 5.84
N SER A 68 19.27 -10.84 5.89
CA SER A 68 19.94 -11.83 5.08
C SER A 68 19.62 -11.54 3.62
N TYR A 69 20.61 -11.69 2.75
CA TYR A 69 20.37 -11.64 1.32
C TYR A 69 19.21 -12.59 0.95
N GLY A 70 18.23 -12.06 0.19
CA GLY A 70 17.01 -12.80 -0.19
C GLY A 70 15.77 -12.46 0.60
N ASP A 71 15.85 -11.61 1.61
CA ASP A 71 14.69 -11.18 2.40
C ASP A 71 13.73 -10.30 1.58
N THR A 72 12.46 -10.59 1.77
CA THR A 72 11.34 -9.84 1.16
C THR A 72 10.56 -9.16 2.26
N VAL A 73 10.51 -7.83 2.23
CA VAL A 73 9.87 -7.01 3.27
C VAL A 73 8.90 -6.01 2.66
N ASP A 74 7.67 -5.95 3.21
CA ASP A 74 6.75 -4.87 2.90
C ASP A 74 7.13 -3.63 3.71
N ILE A 75 7.55 -2.58 3.01
CA ILE A 75 7.99 -1.30 3.58
C ILE A 75 6.92 -0.21 3.52
N TRP A 76 5.69 -0.52 3.09
CA TRP A 76 4.59 0.43 3.07
C TRP A 76 4.16 0.81 4.49
N ARG A 77 4.17 2.11 4.80
CA ARG A 77 3.85 2.65 6.14
C ARG A 77 2.69 3.63 6.13
N GLU A 78 2.17 3.96 4.95
CA GLU A 78 1.10 4.93 4.77
C GLU A 78 -0.28 4.24 4.84
N ALA A 79 -1.34 5.01 4.63
CA ALA A 79 -2.70 4.46 4.64
C ALA A 79 -2.88 3.35 3.60
N GLY A 80 -3.63 2.32 3.96
CA GLY A 80 -3.92 1.17 3.07
C GLY A 80 -5.07 1.42 2.10
N ILE A 81 -5.77 2.57 2.23
CA ILE A 81 -6.93 2.93 1.41
C ILE A 81 -6.91 4.43 1.14
N TYR A 82 -7.12 4.81 -0.13
CA TYR A 82 -7.30 6.18 -0.56
C TYR A 82 -8.55 6.31 -1.42
N TRP A 83 -9.27 7.41 -1.23
CA TRP A 83 -10.34 7.85 -2.10
C TRP A 83 -9.86 9.07 -2.86
N MET A 84 -9.82 8.99 -4.17
CA MET A 84 -9.30 10.04 -5.03
C MET A 84 -10.37 10.59 -5.96
N THR A 85 -10.34 11.91 -6.14
CA THR A 85 -11.21 12.70 -7.02
C THR A 85 -10.41 13.87 -7.58
N GLU A 86 -10.99 14.67 -8.45
CA GLU A 86 -10.38 15.94 -8.90
C GLU A 86 -10.34 17.03 -7.81
N ALA A 87 -11.02 16.85 -6.69
CA ALA A 87 -10.99 17.82 -5.60
C ALA A 87 -9.54 18.04 -5.10
N PRO A 88 -9.11 19.30 -4.90
CA PRO A 88 -7.70 19.64 -4.64
C PRO A 88 -7.02 18.84 -3.52
N LEU A 89 -7.78 18.53 -2.45
CA LEU A 89 -7.27 17.79 -1.30
C LEU A 89 -7.28 16.25 -1.48
N MET A 90 -8.05 15.74 -2.45
CA MET A 90 -8.21 14.30 -2.71
C MET A 90 -7.57 13.86 -4.03
N ARG A 91 -7.00 14.80 -4.75
CA ARG A 91 -6.50 14.61 -6.09
C ARG A 91 -5.12 14.01 -6.15
N ARG A 92 -4.35 14.11 -5.06
CA ARG A 92 -2.96 13.66 -5.00
C ARG A 92 -2.66 12.96 -3.69
N VAL A 93 -2.01 11.82 -3.81
CA VAL A 93 -1.32 11.13 -2.70
C VAL A 93 0.15 11.10 -3.05
N SER A 94 1.01 11.39 -2.10
CA SER A 94 2.46 11.26 -2.28
C SER A 94 3.10 10.81 -0.97
N PHE A 95 4.17 10.06 -1.08
CA PHE A 95 5.00 9.65 0.04
C PHE A 95 6.47 9.86 -0.30
N GLU A 96 7.27 10.04 0.72
CA GLU A 96 8.72 10.07 0.63
C GLU A 96 9.30 9.47 1.90
N PHE A 97 10.27 8.60 1.77
CA PHE A 97 11.08 8.16 2.91
C PHE A 97 12.56 8.13 2.55
N LYS A 98 13.36 8.45 3.54
CA LYS A 98 14.80 8.32 3.47
C LYS A 98 15.17 6.87 3.75
N THR A 99 16.18 6.40 3.08
CA THR A 99 16.70 5.07 3.27
C THR A 99 17.61 4.99 4.48
N ASP A 100 17.64 3.85 5.09
CA ASP A 100 18.53 3.50 6.19
C ASP A 100 19.55 2.42 5.78
N SER A 101 20.27 1.86 6.72
CA SER A 101 21.26 0.82 6.49
C SER A 101 20.70 -0.51 5.93
N ASN A 102 19.37 -0.67 5.93
CA ASN A 102 18.71 -1.89 5.45
C ASN A 102 18.45 -1.88 3.93
N PHE A 103 18.77 -0.78 3.26
CA PHE A 103 18.61 -0.65 1.82
C PHE A 103 19.96 -0.88 1.14
N HIS A 104 20.01 -1.92 0.32
CA HIS A 104 21.24 -2.33 -0.36
C HIS A 104 21.25 -1.89 -1.83
N PRO A 105 22.43 -1.63 -2.42
CA PRO A 105 22.56 -1.51 -3.87
C PRO A 105 21.98 -2.76 -4.54
N LYS A 106 21.35 -2.58 -5.70
CA LYS A 106 20.69 -3.67 -6.48
C LYS A 106 19.41 -4.25 -5.87
N ASP A 107 18.85 -3.67 -4.81
CA ASP A 107 17.53 -4.04 -4.34
C ASP A 107 16.48 -3.80 -5.43
N ALA A 108 15.42 -4.60 -5.40
CA ALA A 108 14.26 -4.40 -6.25
C ALA A 108 13.03 -4.04 -5.42
N TYR A 109 12.14 -3.26 -6.02
CA TYR A 109 10.95 -2.73 -5.37
C TYR A 109 9.72 -3.03 -6.22
N LEU A 110 8.68 -3.54 -5.60
CA LEU A 110 7.40 -3.79 -6.23
C LEU A 110 6.30 -3.05 -5.47
N TRP A 111 5.77 -2.01 -6.09
CA TRP A 111 4.66 -1.24 -5.56
C TRP A 111 3.37 -1.71 -6.20
N ASN A 112 2.51 -2.36 -5.41
CA ASN A 112 1.24 -2.92 -5.84
C ASN A 112 0.07 -2.18 -5.22
N MET A 113 -1.03 -2.09 -5.95
CA MET A 113 -2.31 -1.61 -5.45
C MET A 113 -3.46 -2.04 -6.35
N ASP A 114 -4.67 -2.05 -5.81
CA ASP A 114 -5.89 -2.31 -6.55
C ASP A 114 -6.64 -1.00 -6.77
N PHE A 115 -6.91 -0.66 -8.03
CA PHE A 115 -7.74 0.47 -8.42
C PHE A 115 -9.18 0.03 -8.67
N HIS A 116 -10.11 0.83 -8.23
CA HIS A 116 -11.52 0.68 -8.55
C HIS A 116 -12.07 2.03 -9.01
N PHE A 117 -12.30 2.14 -10.30
CA PHE A 117 -12.92 3.30 -10.93
C PHE A 117 -14.43 3.17 -10.88
N PHE A 118 -15.12 4.22 -10.47
CA PHE A 118 -16.58 4.28 -10.45
C PHE A 118 -17.14 4.92 -11.72
N GLU A 119 -16.35 5.76 -12.36
CA GLU A 119 -16.61 6.41 -13.64
C GLU A 119 -15.36 6.27 -14.53
N ASP A 120 -15.52 6.53 -15.82
CA ASP A 120 -14.40 6.58 -16.74
C ASP A 120 -13.43 7.71 -16.35
N GLY A 121 -12.16 7.42 -16.36
CA GLY A 121 -11.13 8.38 -16.00
C GLY A 121 -9.74 7.79 -15.96
N GLU A 122 -8.78 8.61 -15.62
CA GLU A 122 -7.38 8.25 -15.57
C GLU A 122 -6.74 8.68 -14.25
N VAL A 123 -5.85 7.85 -13.77
CA VAL A 123 -4.96 8.12 -12.64
C VAL A 123 -3.53 7.88 -13.08
N VAL A 124 -2.62 8.74 -12.68
CA VAL A 124 -1.20 8.57 -12.93
C VAL A 124 -0.51 8.18 -11.63
N MET A 125 0.24 7.10 -11.64
CA MET A 125 1.07 6.66 -10.53
C MET A 125 2.55 6.66 -10.93
N GLY A 126 3.44 7.00 -10.00
CA GLY A 126 4.87 7.02 -10.24
C GLY A 126 5.66 6.66 -9.01
N LEU A 127 6.73 5.92 -9.20
CA LEU A 127 7.69 5.55 -8.16
C LEU A 127 9.10 5.93 -8.60
N ASN A 128 9.83 6.64 -7.75
CA ASN A 128 11.19 7.12 -8.03
C ASN A 128 12.14 6.75 -6.89
N VAL A 129 13.34 6.42 -7.24
CA VAL A 129 14.49 6.21 -6.35
C VAL A 129 15.53 7.26 -6.65
N VAL A 130 16.02 7.95 -5.63
CA VAL A 130 17.10 8.92 -5.70
C VAL A 130 18.34 8.30 -5.08
N PHE A 131 19.47 8.35 -5.77
CA PHE A 131 20.73 7.81 -5.30
C PHE A 131 21.64 8.88 -4.67
N GLU A 132 22.68 8.46 -3.95
CA GLU A 132 23.64 9.37 -3.30
C GLU A 132 24.37 10.31 -4.29
N ASN A 133 24.49 9.91 -5.54
CA ASN A 133 25.04 10.73 -6.62
C ASN A 133 24.02 11.67 -7.27
N ASP A 134 22.83 11.83 -6.64
CA ASP A 134 21.69 12.62 -7.12
C ASP A 134 21.09 12.15 -8.46
N SER A 135 21.49 10.99 -8.98
CA SER A 135 20.77 10.37 -10.09
C SER A 135 19.41 9.84 -9.63
N VAL A 136 18.44 9.86 -10.53
CA VAL A 136 17.06 9.41 -10.27
C VAL A 136 16.72 8.30 -11.25
N MET A 137 16.14 7.24 -10.74
CA MET A 137 15.52 6.19 -11.53
C MET A 137 14.06 6.05 -11.12
N GLY A 138 13.17 5.92 -12.08
CA GLY A 138 11.76 5.79 -11.77
C GLY A 138 10.93 5.30 -12.94
N GLU A 139 9.69 4.98 -12.64
CA GLU A 139 8.67 4.58 -13.60
C GLU A 139 7.39 5.35 -13.32
N VAL A 140 6.72 5.77 -14.39
CA VAL A 140 5.41 6.41 -14.36
C VAL A 140 4.45 5.56 -15.17
N LYS A 141 3.26 5.33 -14.61
CA LYS A 141 2.23 4.51 -15.23
C LYS A 141 0.89 5.24 -15.25
N HIS A 142 0.22 5.18 -16.39
CA HIS A 142 -1.14 5.67 -16.58
C HIS A 142 -2.12 4.52 -16.38
N VAL A 143 -3.12 4.72 -15.55
CA VAL A 143 -4.10 3.72 -15.16
C VAL A 143 -5.49 4.25 -15.47
N ALA A 144 -6.19 3.62 -16.40
CA ALA A 144 -7.55 4.00 -16.82
C ALA A 144 -8.58 2.89 -16.61
N GLN A 145 -8.20 1.78 -15.97
CA GLN A 145 -9.08 0.64 -15.75
C GLN A 145 -8.95 0.10 -14.32
N SER A 146 -10.08 -0.37 -13.80
CA SER A 146 -10.12 -1.08 -12.52
C SER A 146 -9.30 -2.37 -12.56
N GLY A 147 -8.64 -2.68 -11.45
CA GLY A 147 -7.86 -3.90 -11.29
C GLY A 147 -6.54 -3.66 -10.57
N LYS A 148 -5.77 -4.72 -10.44
CA LYS A 148 -4.45 -4.68 -9.82
C LYS A 148 -3.43 -4.03 -10.74
N GLN A 149 -2.71 -3.05 -10.22
CA GLN A 149 -1.63 -2.37 -10.93
C GLN A 149 -0.35 -2.43 -10.10
N SER A 150 0.78 -2.44 -10.80
CA SER A 150 2.09 -2.48 -10.16
C SER A 150 3.12 -1.65 -10.91
N ILE A 151 4.08 -1.11 -10.16
CA ILE A 151 5.35 -0.60 -10.66
C ILE A 151 6.45 -1.46 -10.07
N TYR A 152 7.36 -1.93 -10.92
CA TYR A 152 8.53 -2.70 -10.51
C TYR A 152 9.80 -1.95 -10.87
N LEU A 153 10.59 -1.56 -9.86
CA LEU A 153 11.90 -0.96 -10.04
C LEU A 153 12.99 -1.92 -9.58
N SER A 154 13.98 -2.15 -10.43
CA SER A 154 15.16 -2.92 -10.12
C SER A 154 16.37 -2.01 -10.18
N THR A 155 17.00 -1.76 -9.04
CA THR A 155 18.19 -0.91 -8.99
C THR A 155 19.42 -1.73 -9.35
N ASP A 156 20.09 -1.37 -10.44
CA ASP A 156 21.39 -1.94 -10.84
C ASP A 156 22.57 -1.02 -10.45
N SER A 157 22.26 0.04 -9.70
CA SER A 157 23.25 1.04 -9.36
C SER A 157 24.26 0.51 -8.35
N THR A 158 25.51 0.88 -8.55
CA THR A 158 26.58 0.73 -7.55
C THR A 158 26.47 1.76 -6.43
N TYR A 159 25.62 2.78 -6.62
CA TYR A 159 25.39 3.83 -5.64
C TYR A 159 24.28 3.42 -4.67
N ARG A 160 24.44 3.82 -3.42
CA ARG A 160 23.41 3.63 -2.41
C ARG A 160 22.19 4.52 -2.71
N MET A 161 21.04 4.01 -2.35
CA MET A 161 19.81 4.77 -2.40
C MET A 161 19.76 5.80 -1.28
N LYS A 162 19.43 7.06 -1.60
CA LYS A 162 19.31 8.19 -0.68
C LYS A 162 17.87 8.35 -0.18
N SER A 163 16.92 8.28 -1.10
CA SER A 163 15.49 8.35 -0.79
C SER A 163 14.65 7.65 -1.85
N MET A 164 13.44 7.31 -1.49
CA MET A 164 12.40 6.84 -2.40
C MET A 164 11.17 7.73 -2.25
N ASN A 165 10.56 8.08 -3.35
CA ASN A 165 9.31 8.81 -3.38
C ASN A 165 8.35 8.21 -4.39
N GLY A 166 7.07 8.31 -4.08
CA GLY A 166 6.02 7.89 -4.98
C GLY A 166 4.85 8.85 -4.94
N PHE A 167 4.08 8.83 -6.00
CA PHE A 167 2.88 9.64 -6.11
C PHE A 167 1.78 8.91 -6.87
N ILE A 168 0.56 9.29 -6.56
CA ILE A 168 -0.63 8.95 -7.33
C ILE A 168 -1.42 10.25 -7.48
N TYR A 169 -1.84 10.59 -8.67
CA TYR A 169 -2.67 11.77 -8.87
C TYR A 169 -3.72 11.58 -9.97
N VAL A 170 -4.82 12.29 -9.84
CA VAL A 170 -5.86 12.43 -10.85
C VAL A 170 -5.49 13.65 -11.71
N PRO A 171 -5.31 13.52 -13.04
CA PRO A 171 -5.08 14.65 -13.93
C PRO A 171 -6.21 15.67 -13.88
N GLN A 172 -5.89 16.96 -14.05
CA GLN A 172 -6.86 18.04 -13.92
C GLN A 172 -7.77 18.22 -15.13
N ASP A 173 -7.35 17.65 -16.26
CA ASP A 173 -8.03 17.84 -17.54
C ASP A 173 -8.88 16.62 -17.92
N SER A 174 -9.25 15.78 -16.93
CA SER A 174 -10.17 14.68 -17.19
C SER A 174 -11.54 15.25 -17.59
N VAL A 175 -12.07 14.75 -18.67
CA VAL A 175 -13.40 15.15 -19.20
C VAL A 175 -14.51 14.82 -18.19
N GLN A 176 -14.21 13.95 -17.23
CA GLN A 176 -15.11 13.52 -16.17
C GLN A 176 -14.30 13.51 -14.85
N ASP A 177 -14.90 13.99 -13.75
CA ASP A 177 -14.30 13.91 -12.41
C ASP A 177 -14.29 12.44 -11.94
N PRO A 178 -13.19 11.71 -12.10
CA PRO A 178 -13.17 10.30 -11.77
C PRO A 178 -13.15 10.12 -10.26
N HIS A 179 -14.03 9.26 -9.77
CA HIS A 179 -13.99 8.77 -8.41
C HIS A 179 -13.27 7.43 -8.39
N VAL A 180 -12.16 7.37 -7.67
CA VAL A 180 -11.30 6.19 -7.67
C VAL A 180 -11.00 5.75 -6.24
N LEU A 181 -11.30 4.51 -5.94
CA LEU A 181 -10.90 3.86 -4.70
C LEU A 181 -9.61 3.06 -4.94
N ILE A 182 -8.58 3.34 -4.15
CA ILE A 182 -7.32 2.61 -4.16
C ILE A 182 -7.20 1.86 -2.84
N ARG A 183 -6.86 0.57 -2.92
CA ARG A 183 -6.77 -0.32 -1.75
C ARG A 183 -5.69 -1.41 -1.96
N ASN A 184 -5.45 -2.21 -0.92
CA ASN A 184 -4.49 -3.31 -0.94
C ASN A 184 -3.10 -2.84 -1.38
N ILE A 185 -2.68 -1.69 -0.87
CA ILE A 185 -1.41 -1.06 -1.21
C ILE A 185 -0.29 -1.77 -0.46
N SER A 186 0.75 -2.16 -1.18
CA SER A 186 1.96 -2.73 -0.63
C SER A 186 3.18 -2.25 -1.41
N LEU A 187 4.27 -1.98 -0.72
CA LEU A 187 5.56 -1.66 -1.31
C LEU A 187 6.58 -2.66 -0.81
N THR A 188 6.86 -3.66 -1.62
CA THR A 188 7.72 -4.78 -1.26
C THR A 188 9.13 -4.54 -1.74
N ARG A 189 10.09 -4.64 -0.83
CA ARG A 189 11.52 -4.64 -1.13
C ARG A 189 12.03 -6.07 -1.22
N TYR A 190 12.83 -6.35 -2.23
CA TYR A 190 13.51 -7.61 -2.46
C TYR A 190 15.02 -7.39 -2.43
N HIS A 191 15.73 -8.05 -1.50
CA HIS A 191 17.17 -8.09 -1.54
C HIS A 191 17.62 -9.10 -2.60
N ARG A 192 18.43 -8.65 -3.55
CA ARG A 192 19.05 -9.56 -4.53
C ARG A 192 20.33 -10.13 -3.94
N ASN A 193 20.46 -11.45 -4.00
CA ASN A 193 21.69 -12.10 -3.67
C ASN A 193 22.78 -11.67 -4.66
N GLU A 194 23.91 -11.19 -4.17
CA GLU A 194 25.12 -11.21 -5.00
C GLU A 194 25.51 -12.67 -5.19
N PRO A 195 25.74 -13.15 -6.43
CA PRO A 195 26.39 -14.43 -6.60
C PRO A 195 27.77 -14.33 -5.93
N ASP A 196 28.03 -15.24 -4.98
CA ASP A 196 29.31 -15.34 -4.29
C ASP A 196 30.46 -15.38 -5.30
N SER A 197 31.12 -14.26 -5.52
CA SER A 197 32.35 -14.16 -6.31
C SER A 197 33.58 -14.66 -5.54
N LEU A 198 33.41 -15.28 -4.39
CA LEU A 198 34.48 -15.69 -3.48
C LEU A 198 34.73 -17.21 -3.38
N SER A 199 34.13 -18.04 -4.25
CA SER A 199 34.38 -19.50 -4.20
C SER A 199 35.29 -20.06 -5.32
N MET A 200 36.03 -19.20 -6.04
CA MET A 200 36.94 -19.66 -7.10
C MET A 200 38.45 -19.60 -6.79
N GLU A 201 38.87 -19.37 -5.55
CA GLU A 201 40.31 -19.37 -5.22
C GLU A 201 40.75 -20.37 -4.15
N ALA A 202 40.18 -21.55 -4.08
CA ALA A 202 40.67 -22.61 -3.16
C ALA A 202 40.76 -24.01 -3.78
N THR A 203 41.12 -24.12 -5.06
CA THR A 203 41.48 -25.45 -5.58
C THR A 203 42.62 -25.35 -6.59
N GLN A 204 43.76 -24.85 -6.14
CA GLN A 204 45.07 -25.15 -6.74
C GLN A 204 46.12 -25.18 -5.64
N LYS A 205 46.29 -26.31 -5.01
CA LYS A 205 47.58 -26.82 -4.51
C LYS A 205 47.51 -28.35 -4.37
#